data_f1c289a388a5233d06d2f4c9320cd9a9
#
_entry.id   f1c289a388a5233d06d2f4c9320cd9a9
#
_cell.length_a   1.000
_cell.length_b   1.000
_cell.length_c   1.000
_cell.angle_alpha   90.00
_cell.angle_beta   90.00
_cell.angle_gamma   90.00
#
_symmetry.space_group_name_H-M   'P 1'
#
loop_
_entity.id
_entity.type
_entity.pdbx_description
1 polymer ?
#
loop_
_entity_poly.entity_id
_entity_poly.type
_entity_poly.pdbx_seq_one_letter_code
_entity_poly.pdbx_strand_id
1 'polypeptide(L)'
;MVASARFSYPEEIKDKFIATPGLKFKSGNTVSSAEIWEFMTKEAPRRFPYAFDAGTNHIGRFSADIHFLSGIKRAYLDLTAKDRLLKEHAAGTPTVLVQGGQAMDAYYAAGAIPLRPGLIMRWAGNMDEGLSLRQSETRGLNILESGRRKISVDACNQIAAHAAIDNKVVPVDLIAPYLCLRCSDMAFLVETHRNRGHNIPSYLVDHPVDNENKPWAAEYIATELRELIAKIALLSGKTTTDEVIFDEIKLENRGRRIALEIFEQWWAADIPPTNSTDLFGIAHLGQDFVGDSVASVDLLEQGKREILERIKNKVKGTGVPDHAKRLFICGSCVGPNAYHAQSAGAIFVGRDDNYSSLSVLIEETGDPYLNIAKSILAYPYEQRTEKRGKWTADLVKRSRADGVIFMYQWGCNYQSGVARMISDIVKQKTGVPTTFVEVGELGRSEATEQSTNRVEAFIEMV
;
A
#
# COMPACT_ATOMS: atom_id res chain seq x y z
N MET A 1 28.03 -19.50 9.70
CA MET A 1 26.87 -18.94 8.96
C MET A 1 26.67 -19.81 7.73
N VAL A 2 25.61 -20.61 7.71
CA VAL A 2 25.21 -21.34 6.51
C VAL A 2 24.78 -20.25 5.52
N ALA A 3 25.37 -20.22 4.34
CA ALA A 3 24.90 -19.34 3.27
C ALA A 3 23.44 -19.71 3.01
N SER A 4 22.51 -18.78 3.23
CA SER A 4 21.11 -19.03 2.94
C SER A 4 20.97 -19.33 1.45
N ALA A 5 20.21 -20.37 1.10
CA ALA A 5 19.94 -20.70 -0.29
C ALA A 5 19.28 -19.47 -0.94
N ARG A 6 19.79 -19.03 -2.10
CA ARG A 6 19.14 -17.97 -2.86
C ARG A 6 17.94 -18.53 -3.58
N PHE A 7 16.84 -17.83 -3.50
CA PHE A 7 15.66 -18.13 -4.30
C PHE A 7 15.94 -17.82 -5.78
N SER A 8 15.43 -18.66 -6.67
CA SER A 8 15.43 -18.41 -8.12
C SER A 8 14.08 -18.84 -8.70
N TYR A 9 13.59 -18.11 -9.68
CA TYR A 9 12.40 -18.54 -10.42
C TYR A 9 12.71 -19.81 -11.22
N PRO A 10 11.80 -20.82 -11.21
CA PRO A 10 12.00 -22.07 -11.95
C PRO A 10 12.00 -21.81 -13.46
N GLU A 11 12.92 -22.42 -14.19
CA GLU A 11 13.02 -22.25 -15.65
C GLU A 11 11.76 -22.77 -16.38
N GLU A 12 11.05 -23.72 -15.79
CA GLU A 12 9.82 -24.32 -16.35
C GLU A 12 8.66 -23.33 -16.52
N ILE A 13 8.63 -22.20 -15.77
CA ILE A 13 7.60 -21.17 -15.94
C ILE A 13 7.97 -20.10 -16.97
N LYS A 14 9.20 -20.09 -17.46
CA LYS A 14 9.75 -19.03 -18.32
C LYS A 14 8.94 -18.83 -19.58
N ASP A 15 8.72 -19.90 -20.35
CA ASP A 15 8.01 -19.78 -21.63
C ASP A 15 6.58 -19.30 -21.43
N LYS A 16 5.91 -19.80 -20.39
CA LYS A 16 4.59 -19.32 -20.01
C LYS A 16 4.62 -17.85 -19.60
N PHE A 17 5.62 -17.41 -18.84
CA PHE A 17 5.77 -16.03 -18.43
C PHE A 17 6.04 -15.09 -19.63
N ILE A 18 6.96 -15.45 -20.50
CA ILE A 18 7.33 -14.67 -21.68
C ILE A 18 6.14 -14.52 -22.65
N ALA A 19 5.26 -15.51 -22.73
CA ALA A 19 4.05 -15.45 -23.54
C ALA A 19 2.97 -14.49 -22.99
N THR A 20 3.11 -14.01 -21.74
CA THR A 20 2.17 -13.03 -21.18
C THR A 20 2.45 -11.63 -21.74
N PRO A 21 1.45 -10.70 -21.74
CA PRO A 21 1.68 -9.31 -22.13
C PRO A 21 2.77 -8.65 -21.27
N GLY A 22 3.55 -7.75 -21.87
CA GLY A 22 4.48 -6.88 -21.12
C GLY A 22 3.73 -5.85 -20.26
N LEU A 23 4.45 -4.83 -19.81
CA LEU A 23 3.89 -3.68 -19.06
C LEU A 23 3.97 -2.42 -19.92
N LYS A 24 2.90 -1.62 -19.90
CA LYS A 24 2.84 -0.30 -20.53
C LYS A 24 2.96 0.75 -19.44
N PHE A 25 3.76 1.78 -19.65
CA PHE A 25 3.97 2.87 -18.73
C PHE A 25 3.30 4.17 -19.19
N LYS A 26 3.02 5.08 -18.27
CA LYS A 26 2.42 6.39 -18.54
C LYS A 26 3.28 7.25 -19.49
N SER A 27 4.59 7.05 -19.46
CA SER A 27 5.53 7.66 -20.43
C SER A 27 5.36 7.20 -21.86
N GLY A 28 4.52 6.19 -22.14
CA GLY A 28 4.37 5.54 -23.45
C GLY A 28 5.36 4.40 -23.71
N ASN A 29 6.36 4.23 -22.83
CA ASN A 29 7.29 3.11 -22.92
C ASN A 29 6.59 1.79 -22.62
N THR A 30 7.14 0.71 -23.21
CA THR A 30 6.71 -0.66 -22.91
C THR A 30 7.91 -1.50 -22.51
N VAL A 31 7.70 -2.45 -21.61
CA VAL A 31 8.71 -3.45 -21.22
C VAL A 31 8.09 -4.82 -21.46
N SER A 32 8.73 -5.63 -22.27
CA SER A 32 8.25 -6.99 -22.59
C SER A 32 8.39 -7.93 -21.40
N SER A 33 7.61 -8.99 -21.37
CA SER A 33 7.76 -10.04 -20.35
C SER A 33 9.11 -10.75 -20.42
N ALA A 34 9.76 -10.79 -21.59
CA ALA A 34 11.11 -11.31 -21.74
C ALA A 34 12.15 -10.43 -21.02
N GLU A 35 12.07 -9.11 -21.19
CA GLU A 35 12.94 -8.17 -20.46
C GLU A 35 12.70 -8.21 -18.95
N ILE A 36 11.43 -8.32 -18.52
CA ILE A 36 11.10 -8.48 -17.09
C ILE A 36 11.71 -9.78 -16.55
N TRP A 37 11.60 -10.89 -17.28
CA TRP A 37 12.18 -12.18 -16.88
C TRP A 37 13.70 -12.09 -16.75
N GLU A 38 14.35 -11.48 -17.72
CA GLU A 38 15.81 -11.30 -17.67
C GLU A 38 16.25 -10.48 -16.46
N PHE A 39 15.57 -9.35 -16.20
CA PHE A 39 15.84 -8.54 -15.02
C PHE A 39 15.64 -9.34 -13.73
N MET A 40 14.47 -10.01 -13.57
CA MET A 40 14.11 -10.71 -12.34
C MET A 40 14.96 -11.94 -12.06
N THR A 41 15.54 -12.58 -13.08
CA THR A 41 16.36 -13.78 -12.92
C THR A 41 17.87 -13.51 -12.89
N LYS A 42 18.34 -12.43 -13.52
CA LYS A 42 19.79 -12.15 -13.62
C LYS A 42 20.22 -10.91 -12.83
N GLU A 43 19.50 -9.82 -12.99
CA GLU A 43 19.90 -8.52 -12.44
C GLU A 43 19.38 -8.31 -11.01
N ALA A 44 18.11 -8.52 -10.78
CA ALA A 44 17.47 -8.28 -9.49
C ALA A 44 18.08 -9.09 -8.32
N PRO A 45 18.45 -10.40 -8.48
CA PRO A 45 19.09 -11.13 -7.39
C PRO A 45 20.49 -10.60 -7.03
N ARG A 46 21.15 -9.95 -7.98
CA ARG A 46 22.44 -9.31 -7.75
C ARG A 46 22.31 -7.94 -7.10
N ARG A 47 21.35 -7.13 -7.56
CA ARG A 47 21.10 -5.77 -7.05
C ARG A 47 20.41 -5.79 -5.69
N PHE A 48 19.48 -6.69 -5.49
CA PHE A 48 18.62 -6.75 -4.29
C PHE A 48 18.68 -8.14 -3.63
N PRO A 49 19.86 -8.58 -3.18
CA PRO A 49 20.05 -9.95 -2.68
C PRO A 49 19.11 -10.32 -1.53
N TYR A 50 18.74 -9.36 -0.68
CA TYR A 50 17.80 -9.57 0.42
C TYR A 50 16.40 -9.98 -0.06
N ALA A 51 15.95 -9.52 -1.23
CA ALA A 51 14.63 -9.86 -1.78
C ALA A 51 14.57 -11.32 -2.26
N PHE A 52 15.73 -11.93 -2.50
CA PHE A 52 15.89 -13.30 -3.00
C PHE A 52 16.52 -14.25 -1.96
N ASP A 53 16.54 -13.85 -0.70
CA ASP A 53 17.02 -14.69 0.40
C ASP A 53 15.90 -15.66 0.82
N ALA A 54 16.08 -16.95 0.52
CA ALA A 54 15.09 -17.99 0.80
C ALA A 54 14.95 -18.33 2.30
N GLY A 55 15.93 -17.95 3.11
CA GLY A 55 15.90 -18.15 4.57
C GLY A 55 15.07 -17.11 5.32
N THR A 56 14.56 -16.12 4.62
CA THR A 56 13.80 -15.02 5.19
C THR A 56 12.54 -14.80 4.37
N ASN A 57 11.47 -14.37 5.00
CA ASN A 57 10.17 -14.16 4.38
C ASN A 57 10.12 -13.01 3.35
N HIS A 58 11.25 -12.59 2.80
CA HIS A 58 11.32 -11.43 1.91
C HIS A 58 10.80 -11.68 0.50
N ILE A 59 10.89 -12.90 -0.01
CA ILE A 59 10.16 -13.30 -1.21
C ILE A 59 8.68 -13.06 -1.02
N GLY A 60 8.18 -13.32 0.19
CA GLY A 60 6.82 -13.02 0.57
C GLY A 60 6.42 -11.55 0.49
N ARG A 61 7.36 -10.59 0.36
CA ARG A 61 7.03 -9.17 0.15
C ARG A 61 6.73 -8.86 -1.30
N PHE A 62 7.28 -9.60 -2.25
CA PHE A 62 7.17 -9.32 -3.68
C PHE A 62 6.27 -10.32 -4.37
N SER A 63 6.53 -11.62 -4.19
CA SER A 63 5.68 -12.69 -4.66
C SER A 63 5.99 -13.96 -3.87
N ALA A 64 5.07 -14.40 -3.03
CA ALA A 64 5.21 -15.66 -2.31
C ALA A 64 4.85 -16.87 -3.18
N ASP A 65 4.15 -16.66 -4.30
CA ASP A 65 3.79 -17.71 -5.25
C ASP A 65 4.58 -17.56 -6.54
N ILE A 66 5.58 -18.42 -6.71
CA ILE A 66 6.44 -18.46 -7.90
C ILE A 66 5.68 -18.75 -9.20
N HIS A 67 4.51 -19.33 -9.10
CA HIS A 67 3.65 -19.63 -10.24
C HIS A 67 2.59 -18.57 -10.51
N PHE A 68 2.53 -17.51 -9.70
CA PHE A 68 1.68 -16.35 -9.93
C PHE A 68 2.43 -15.31 -10.76
N LEU A 69 2.25 -15.37 -12.09
CA LEU A 69 3.06 -14.60 -13.05
C LEU A 69 2.89 -13.08 -12.89
N SER A 70 1.69 -12.63 -12.56
CA SER A 70 1.42 -11.23 -12.25
C SER A 70 2.14 -10.76 -10.98
N GLY A 71 2.37 -11.64 -10.01
CA GLY A 71 3.18 -11.38 -8.83
C GLY A 71 4.65 -11.09 -9.17
N ILE A 72 5.22 -11.80 -10.15
CA ILE A 72 6.58 -11.55 -10.64
C ILE A 72 6.68 -10.15 -11.25
N LYS A 73 5.69 -9.75 -12.06
CA LYS A 73 5.65 -8.39 -12.62
C LYS A 73 5.43 -7.32 -11.55
N ARG A 74 4.64 -7.64 -10.52
CA ARG A 74 4.47 -6.75 -9.37
C ARG A 74 5.80 -6.51 -8.66
N ALA A 75 6.59 -7.58 -8.44
CA ALA A 75 7.92 -7.46 -7.86
C ALA A 75 8.86 -6.61 -8.75
N TYR A 76 8.79 -6.78 -10.06
CA TYR A 76 9.52 -5.94 -11.01
C TYR A 76 9.16 -4.46 -10.87
N LEU A 77 7.87 -4.11 -10.80
CA LEU A 77 7.44 -2.72 -10.61
C LEU A 77 7.98 -2.13 -9.31
N ASP A 78 7.97 -2.89 -8.21
CA ASP A 78 8.51 -2.44 -6.92
C ASP A 78 10.02 -2.23 -6.96
N LEU A 79 10.77 -3.19 -7.50
CA LEU A 79 12.24 -3.16 -7.52
C LEU A 79 12.79 -2.06 -8.45
N THR A 80 12.06 -1.74 -9.52
CA THR A 80 12.45 -0.70 -10.48
C THR A 80 11.85 0.68 -10.17
N ALA A 81 10.98 0.80 -9.16
CA ALA A 81 10.26 2.03 -8.89
C ALA A 81 11.18 3.22 -8.60
N LYS A 82 12.24 3.02 -7.80
CA LYS A 82 13.22 4.06 -7.49
C LYS A 82 13.94 4.56 -8.75
N ASP A 83 14.43 3.64 -9.58
CA ASP A 83 15.14 3.99 -10.82
C ASP A 83 14.24 4.73 -11.80
N ARG A 84 12.99 4.28 -11.95
CA ARG A 84 12.00 4.94 -12.78
C ARG A 84 11.72 6.36 -12.28
N LEU A 85 11.51 6.52 -10.98
CA LEU A 85 11.27 7.83 -10.37
C LEU A 85 12.46 8.78 -10.58
N LEU A 86 13.70 8.33 -10.33
CA LEU A 86 14.89 9.14 -10.52
C LEU A 86 15.05 9.56 -11.99
N LYS A 87 14.73 8.67 -12.92
CA LYS A 87 14.75 8.97 -14.36
C LYS A 87 13.69 10.01 -14.74
N GLU A 88 12.45 9.84 -14.28
CA GLU A 88 11.35 10.78 -14.53
C GLU A 88 11.62 12.15 -13.91
N HIS A 89 12.16 12.17 -12.67
CA HIS A 89 12.55 13.42 -12.01
C HIS A 89 13.66 14.13 -12.79
N ALA A 90 14.69 13.41 -13.23
CA ALA A 90 15.75 13.98 -14.07
C ALA A 90 15.23 14.53 -15.42
N ALA A 91 14.10 14.01 -15.90
CA ALA A 91 13.39 14.50 -17.08
C ALA A 91 12.45 15.68 -16.79
N GLY A 92 12.39 16.16 -15.54
CA GLY A 92 11.62 17.33 -15.12
C GLY A 92 10.26 17.03 -14.49
N THR A 93 9.94 15.76 -14.20
CA THR A 93 8.71 15.41 -13.48
C THR A 93 8.91 15.65 -11.98
N PRO A 94 8.15 16.56 -11.33
CA PRO A 94 8.29 16.82 -9.91
C PRO A 94 7.79 15.64 -9.06
N THR A 95 8.40 15.49 -7.90
CA THR A 95 7.99 14.51 -6.89
C THR A 95 7.35 15.20 -5.71
N VAL A 96 6.20 14.70 -5.29
CA VAL A 96 5.41 15.27 -4.19
C VAL A 96 5.28 14.25 -3.07
N LEU A 97 5.77 14.60 -1.89
CA LEU A 97 5.61 13.77 -0.72
C LEU A 97 4.20 13.89 -0.16
N VAL A 98 3.47 12.79 -0.19
CA VAL A 98 2.08 12.71 0.26
C VAL A 98 1.92 11.74 1.43
N GLN A 99 0.84 11.87 2.19
CA GLN A 99 0.43 10.88 3.18
C GLN A 99 -0.95 10.32 2.79
N GLY A 100 -1.09 9.01 2.84
CA GLY A 100 -2.32 8.36 2.39
C GLY A 100 -2.38 8.13 0.88
N GLY A 101 -3.50 7.59 0.40
CA GLY A 101 -3.76 7.28 -1.01
C GLY A 101 -4.86 8.16 -1.63
N GLN A 102 -5.22 9.27 -0.97
CA GLN A 102 -6.27 10.17 -1.42
C GLN A 102 -5.73 11.16 -2.46
N ALA A 103 -6.57 11.53 -3.41
CA ALA A 103 -6.28 12.51 -4.47
C ALA A 103 -5.07 12.17 -5.36
N MET A 104 -4.66 10.91 -5.46
CA MET A 104 -3.53 10.49 -6.32
C MET A 104 -3.78 10.86 -7.79
N ASP A 105 -5.01 10.69 -8.27
CA ASP A 105 -5.49 11.10 -9.58
C ASP A 105 -5.17 12.57 -9.89
N ALA A 106 -5.43 13.48 -8.96
CA ALA A 106 -5.13 14.90 -9.15
C ALA A 106 -3.62 15.18 -9.24
N TYR A 107 -2.80 14.52 -8.44
CA TYR A 107 -1.34 14.66 -8.48
C TYR A 107 -0.76 14.15 -9.81
N TYR A 108 -1.19 12.96 -10.27
CA TYR A 108 -0.76 12.41 -11.56
C TYR A 108 -1.26 13.26 -12.73
N ALA A 109 -2.48 13.79 -12.67
CA ALA A 109 -3.04 14.70 -13.66
C ALA A 109 -2.23 16.00 -13.77
N ALA A 110 -1.77 16.54 -12.63
CA ALA A 110 -0.91 17.71 -12.58
C ALA A 110 0.55 17.44 -13.02
N GLY A 111 0.86 16.21 -13.40
CA GLY A 111 2.16 15.82 -13.91
C GLY A 111 3.23 15.61 -12.85
N ALA A 112 2.84 15.29 -11.62
CA ALA A 112 3.75 14.93 -10.55
C ALA A 112 3.71 13.43 -10.25
N ILE A 113 4.73 12.94 -9.56
CA ILE A 113 4.75 11.61 -8.96
C ILE A 113 4.51 11.74 -7.47
N PRO A 114 3.34 11.29 -6.96
CA PRO A 114 3.08 11.27 -5.54
C PRO A 114 3.89 10.15 -4.86
N LEU A 115 4.57 10.50 -3.77
CA LEU A 115 5.41 9.60 -2.99
C LEU A 115 4.84 9.41 -1.59
N ARG A 116 4.59 8.18 -1.21
CA ARG A 116 4.20 7.82 0.16
C ARG A 116 5.44 7.54 1.02
N PRO A 117 5.45 7.93 2.30
CA PRO A 117 6.61 7.69 3.18
C PRO A 117 7.04 6.23 3.26
N GLY A 118 6.08 5.30 3.22
CA GLY A 118 6.36 3.86 3.20
C GLY A 118 7.18 3.39 2.00
N LEU A 119 7.04 4.02 0.83
CA LEU A 119 7.89 3.75 -0.33
C LEU A 119 9.31 4.24 -0.10
N ILE A 120 9.45 5.47 0.38
CA ILE A 120 10.77 6.06 0.66
C ILE A 120 11.52 5.24 1.70
N MET A 121 10.83 4.78 2.73
CA MET A 121 11.41 3.90 3.75
C MET A 121 11.89 2.58 3.17
N ARG A 122 11.10 1.96 2.29
CA ARG A 122 11.53 0.73 1.60
C ARG A 122 12.78 0.97 0.75
N TRP A 123 12.81 2.07 -0.01
CA TRP A 123 13.95 2.40 -0.86
C TRP A 123 15.21 2.75 -0.06
N ALA A 124 15.05 3.43 1.07
CA ALA A 124 16.17 3.82 1.92
C ALA A 124 16.72 2.67 2.77
N GLY A 125 15.85 1.78 3.24
CA GLY A 125 16.20 0.68 4.12
C GLY A 125 16.27 -0.69 3.45
N ASN A 126 15.29 -0.99 2.61
CA ASN A 126 15.05 -2.35 2.13
C ASN A 126 15.31 -2.56 0.64
N MET A 127 15.50 -1.52 -0.16
CA MET A 127 15.67 -1.61 -1.60
C MET A 127 16.88 -0.86 -2.11
N ASP A 128 17.89 -0.67 -1.26
CA ASP A 128 19.18 -0.17 -1.71
C ASP A 128 20.04 -1.31 -2.23
N GLU A 129 20.80 -1.04 -3.28
CA GLU A 129 21.57 -2.07 -3.97
C GLU A 129 22.63 -2.70 -3.06
N GLY A 130 22.82 -4.00 -3.18
CA GLY A 130 23.89 -4.75 -2.54
C GLY A 130 23.73 -4.97 -1.03
N LEU A 131 22.66 -4.47 -0.40
CA LEU A 131 22.46 -4.68 1.03
C LEU A 131 21.97 -6.11 1.33
N SER A 132 22.56 -6.74 2.33
CA SER A 132 22.00 -7.92 2.96
C SER A 132 20.73 -7.55 3.75
N LEU A 133 19.89 -8.54 4.06
CA LEU A 133 18.69 -8.33 4.89
C LEU A 133 19.01 -7.57 6.18
N ARG A 134 19.97 -8.03 6.96
CA ARG A 134 20.34 -7.41 8.24
C ARG A 134 20.78 -5.95 8.09
N GLN A 135 21.55 -5.64 7.03
CA GLN A 135 21.97 -4.27 6.75
C GLN A 135 20.78 -3.38 6.38
N SER A 136 19.86 -3.91 5.57
CA SER A 136 18.65 -3.24 5.15
C SER A 136 17.73 -2.93 6.34
N GLU A 137 17.52 -3.90 7.24
CA GLU A 137 16.71 -3.72 8.46
C GLU A 137 17.33 -2.69 9.41
N THR A 138 18.64 -2.80 9.66
CA THR A 138 19.38 -1.85 10.51
C THR A 138 19.28 -0.43 9.95
N ARG A 139 19.42 -0.27 8.65
CA ARG A 139 19.31 1.03 8.00
C ARG A 139 17.89 1.61 8.11
N GLY A 140 16.87 0.79 7.90
CA GLY A 140 15.46 1.18 8.07
C GLY A 140 15.17 1.68 9.50
N LEU A 141 15.67 0.98 10.52
CA LEU A 141 15.54 1.38 11.91
C LEU A 141 16.23 2.70 12.21
N ASN A 142 17.47 2.89 11.71
CA ASN A 142 18.21 4.13 11.90
C ASN A 142 17.49 5.33 11.27
N ILE A 143 16.82 5.15 10.15
CA ILE A 143 16.01 6.18 9.50
C ILE A 143 14.82 6.54 10.38
N LEU A 144 14.06 5.57 10.89
CA LEU A 144 12.93 5.81 11.79
C LEU A 144 13.36 6.53 13.06
N GLU A 145 14.45 6.09 13.66
CA GLU A 145 15.00 6.73 14.85
C GLU A 145 15.45 8.17 14.58
N SER A 146 16.07 8.42 13.44
CA SER A 146 16.40 9.77 13.00
C SER A 146 15.16 10.67 12.88
N GLY A 147 14.06 10.13 12.36
CA GLY A 147 12.78 10.86 12.27
C GLY A 147 12.18 11.15 13.64
N ARG A 148 12.16 10.18 14.54
CA ARG A 148 11.68 10.35 15.92
C ARG A 148 12.46 11.42 16.67
N ARG A 149 13.77 11.49 16.51
CA ARG A 149 14.59 12.58 17.08
C ARG A 149 14.22 13.96 16.56
N LYS A 150 13.64 14.04 15.38
CA LYS A 150 13.23 15.31 14.76
C LYS A 150 11.86 15.79 15.25
N ILE A 151 10.95 14.90 15.58
CA ILE A 151 9.57 15.22 15.92
C ILE A 151 9.20 14.80 17.35
N SER A 152 9.13 13.50 17.64
CA SER A 152 8.84 12.95 18.96
C SER A 152 9.25 11.48 19.04
N VAL A 153 9.65 11.02 20.22
CA VAL A 153 10.05 9.62 20.47
C VAL A 153 8.88 8.64 20.34
N ASP A 154 7.67 9.12 20.54
CA ASP A 154 6.41 8.36 20.45
C ASP A 154 5.68 8.58 19.12
N ALA A 155 6.28 9.30 18.16
CA ALA A 155 5.72 9.39 16.82
C ALA A 155 5.62 8.00 16.17
N CYS A 156 4.48 7.73 15.53
CA CYS A 156 4.29 6.48 14.82
C CYS A 156 5.30 6.35 13.66
N ASN A 157 5.50 5.14 13.17
CA ASN A 157 6.50 4.87 12.13
C ASN A 157 6.25 5.61 10.81
N GLN A 158 5.00 5.88 10.45
CA GLN A 158 4.68 6.68 9.26
C GLN A 158 5.16 8.13 9.41
N ILE A 159 4.88 8.72 10.55
CA ILE A 159 5.30 10.10 10.87
C ILE A 159 6.82 10.18 11.03
N ALA A 160 7.43 9.21 11.70
CA ALA A 160 8.89 9.14 11.83
C ALA A 160 9.58 8.99 10.45
N ALA A 161 9.05 8.12 9.58
CA ALA A 161 9.55 7.96 8.22
C ALA A 161 9.49 9.27 7.43
N HIS A 162 8.36 9.96 7.53
CA HIS A 162 8.16 11.24 6.86
C HIS A 162 9.11 12.32 7.40
N ALA A 163 9.28 12.39 8.73
CA ALA A 163 10.20 13.34 9.37
C ALA A 163 11.68 13.07 9.06
N ALA A 164 12.02 11.81 8.73
CA ALA A 164 13.38 11.41 8.38
C ALA A 164 13.80 11.78 6.96
N ILE A 165 12.84 12.17 6.10
CA ILE A 165 13.11 12.42 4.69
C ILE A 165 14.24 13.44 4.53
N ASP A 166 15.21 13.05 3.71
CA ASP A 166 16.18 13.93 3.12
C ASP A 166 16.24 13.68 1.60
N ASN A 167 16.64 14.67 0.84
CA ASN A 167 16.72 14.59 -0.62
C ASN A 167 17.84 13.68 -1.15
N LYS A 168 18.59 12.99 -0.26
CA LYS A 168 19.68 12.09 -0.67
C LYS A 168 19.15 10.72 -1.10
N VAL A 169 17.99 10.32 -0.59
CA VAL A 169 17.38 9.02 -0.95
C VAL A 169 16.60 9.13 -2.24
N VAL A 170 15.69 10.10 -2.29
CA VAL A 170 14.91 10.49 -3.48
C VAL A 170 14.68 11.99 -3.43
N PRO A 171 14.68 12.68 -4.57
CA PRO A 171 14.32 14.09 -4.60
C PRO A 171 12.86 14.28 -4.18
N VAL A 172 12.59 15.33 -3.43
CA VAL A 172 11.25 15.78 -3.05
C VAL A 172 11.16 17.27 -3.33
N ASP A 173 10.24 17.65 -4.23
CA ASP A 173 10.08 19.04 -4.67
C ASP A 173 9.00 19.77 -3.86
N LEU A 174 8.02 19.02 -3.32
CA LEU A 174 6.94 19.55 -2.50
C LEU A 174 6.55 18.53 -1.42
N ILE A 175 6.32 19.00 -0.21
CA ILE A 175 5.73 18.24 0.88
C ILE A 175 4.25 18.62 0.97
N ALA A 176 3.36 17.74 0.55
CA ALA A 176 1.93 18.00 0.51
C ALA A 176 1.13 16.86 1.19
N PRO A 177 1.29 16.67 2.51
CA PRO A 177 0.50 15.69 3.22
C PRO A 177 -0.95 16.14 3.27
N TYR A 178 -1.84 15.22 2.96
CA TYR A 178 -3.25 15.35 3.28
C TYR A 178 -3.43 14.93 4.75
N LEU A 179 -4.15 15.71 5.53
CA LEU A 179 -4.42 15.44 6.95
C LEU A 179 -5.44 14.29 7.08
N CYS A 180 -5.01 13.10 6.63
CA CYS A 180 -5.82 11.92 6.68
C CYS A 180 -5.93 11.36 8.10
N LEU A 181 -6.95 10.54 8.34
CA LEU A 181 -7.17 9.83 9.60
C LEU A 181 -7.29 10.74 10.81
N ARG A 182 -7.55 12.04 10.62
CA ARG A 182 -7.59 13.03 11.71
C ARG A 182 -6.33 13.00 12.58
N CYS A 183 -5.19 12.76 11.92
CA CYS A 183 -3.90 12.60 12.58
C CYS A 183 -3.28 13.99 12.82
N SER A 184 -3.34 14.46 14.06
CA SER A 184 -2.72 15.73 14.48
C SER A 184 -1.21 15.76 14.24
N ASP A 185 -0.54 14.62 14.30
CA ASP A 185 0.91 14.52 14.10
C ASP A 185 1.34 14.95 12.68
N MET A 186 0.42 14.88 11.70
CA MET A 186 0.69 15.38 10.34
C MET A 186 0.85 16.90 10.31
N ALA A 187 0.08 17.65 11.08
CA ALA A 187 0.25 19.10 11.19
C ALA A 187 1.59 19.45 11.84
N PHE A 188 1.94 18.79 12.94
CA PHE A 188 3.24 18.95 13.60
C PHE A 188 4.42 18.58 12.69
N LEU A 189 4.23 17.59 11.83
CA LEU A 189 5.24 17.18 10.87
C LEU A 189 5.54 18.32 9.87
N VAL A 190 4.53 18.98 9.31
CA VAL A 190 4.70 20.11 8.40
C VAL A 190 5.44 21.25 9.09
N GLU A 191 5.04 21.59 10.32
CA GLU A 191 5.75 22.60 11.12
C GLU A 191 7.20 22.19 11.43
N THR A 192 7.45 20.90 11.70
CA THR A 192 8.81 20.39 11.91
C THR A 192 9.68 20.60 10.66
N HIS A 193 9.17 20.34 9.48
CA HIS A 193 9.89 20.58 8.24
C HIS A 193 10.18 22.07 8.04
N ARG A 194 9.22 22.95 8.29
CA ARG A 194 9.40 24.41 8.20
C ARG A 194 10.46 24.93 9.19
N ASN A 195 10.37 24.50 10.44
CA ASN A 195 11.25 25.00 11.52
C ASN A 195 12.69 24.47 11.46
N ARG A 196 12.91 23.32 10.82
CA ARG A 196 14.25 22.70 10.74
C ARG A 196 15.02 23.05 9.47
N GLY A 197 14.54 24.04 8.71
CA GLY A 197 15.25 24.55 7.54
C GLY A 197 15.31 23.60 6.36
N HIS A 198 14.35 22.69 6.25
CA HIS A 198 14.13 22.00 4.98
C HIS A 198 13.63 23.05 3.97
N ASN A 199 14.45 23.38 2.98
CA ASN A 199 14.11 24.31 1.91
C ASN A 199 13.07 23.76 0.93
N ILE A 200 12.38 22.65 1.29
CA ILE A 200 11.33 22.04 0.49
C ILE A 200 10.03 22.76 0.81
N PRO A 201 9.34 23.33 -0.19
CA PRO A 201 8.02 23.92 0.00
C PRO A 201 7.05 22.90 0.61
N SER A 202 6.13 23.38 1.44
CA SER A 202 5.12 22.51 2.05
C SER A 202 3.71 23.11 1.92
N TYR A 203 2.73 22.22 1.72
CA TYR A 203 1.32 22.55 1.66
C TYR A 203 0.52 21.47 2.39
N LEU A 204 -0.29 21.83 3.36
CA LEU A 204 -1.13 20.91 4.10
C LEU A 204 -2.58 21.05 3.64
N VAL A 205 -3.17 19.98 3.14
CA VAL A 205 -4.62 19.93 2.91
C VAL A 205 -5.29 19.44 4.20
N ASP A 206 -6.06 20.30 4.83
CA ASP A 206 -6.76 20.00 6.07
C ASP A 206 -8.02 19.16 5.85
N HIS A 207 -8.37 18.35 6.83
CA HIS A 207 -9.56 17.51 6.83
C HIS A 207 -10.51 17.93 7.96
N PRO A 208 -11.71 18.48 7.64
CA PRO A 208 -12.68 18.86 8.66
C PRO A 208 -13.10 17.68 9.54
N VAL A 209 -12.92 17.81 10.84
CA VAL A 209 -13.16 16.70 11.81
C VAL A 209 -14.65 16.36 11.91
N ASP A 210 -15.54 17.35 11.95
CA ASP A 210 -17.00 17.14 11.93
C ASP A 210 -17.54 17.52 10.55
N ASN A 211 -17.55 16.55 9.67
CA ASN A 211 -17.90 16.74 8.26
C ASN A 211 -19.17 16.00 7.83
N GLU A 212 -19.81 15.22 8.70
CA GLU A 212 -20.96 14.40 8.35
C GLU A 212 -22.14 15.30 7.98
N ASN A 213 -22.65 15.12 6.74
CA ASN A 213 -23.74 15.92 6.18
C ASN A 213 -23.47 17.43 6.10
N LYS A 214 -22.21 17.85 6.00
CA LYS A 214 -21.80 19.25 5.89
C LYS A 214 -21.36 19.58 4.46
N PRO A 215 -22.19 20.17 3.61
CA PRO A 215 -21.80 20.49 2.22
C PRO A 215 -20.53 21.33 2.12
N TRP A 216 -20.34 22.30 3.03
CA TRP A 216 -19.17 23.16 3.07
C TRP A 216 -17.84 22.40 3.22
N ALA A 217 -17.86 21.20 3.82
CA ALA A 217 -16.63 20.43 4.04
C ALA A 217 -16.01 19.95 2.71
N ALA A 218 -16.84 19.53 1.76
CA ALA A 218 -16.38 19.15 0.43
C ALA A 218 -15.88 20.36 -0.37
N GLU A 219 -16.58 21.50 -0.28
CA GLU A 219 -16.19 22.74 -0.93
C GLU A 219 -14.86 23.27 -0.38
N TYR A 220 -14.65 23.18 0.95
CA TYR A 220 -13.41 23.55 1.60
C TYR A 220 -12.24 22.71 1.07
N ILE A 221 -12.34 21.38 1.11
CA ILE A 221 -11.30 20.49 0.60
C ILE A 221 -11.05 20.71 -0.90
N ALA A 222 -12.11 20.92 -1.69
CA ALA A 222 -11.99 21.18 -3.12
C ALA A 222 -11.20 22.47 -3.40
N THR A 223 -11.40 23.51 -2.58
CA THR A 223 -10.64 24.77 -2.69
C THR A 223 -9.17 24.55 -2.40
N GLU A 224 -8.84 23.86 -1.29
CA GLU A 224 -7.47 23.52 -0.93
C GLU A 224 -6.78 22.67 -2.02
N LEU A 225 -7.49 21.69 -2.58
CA LEU A 225 -6.97 20.86 -3.66
C LEU A 225 -6.70 21.67 -4.94
N ARG A 226 -7.56 22.63 -5.31
CA ARG A 226 -7.32 23.50 -6.48
C ARG A 226 -6.03 24.27 -6.33
N GLU A 227 -5.80 24.86 -5.16
CA GLU A 227 -4.58 25.63 -4.89
C GLU A 227 -3.34 24.74 -4.92
N LEU A 228 -3.41 23.56 -4.30
CA LEU A 228 -2.31 22.59 -4.29
C LEU A 228 -1.98 22.12 -5.71
N ILE A 229 -3.00 21.73 -6.48
CA ILE A 229 -2.80 21.22 -7.85
C ILE A 229 -2.27 22.33 -8.77
N ALA A 230 -2.71 23.57 -8.61
CA ALA A 230 -2.14 24.71 -9.33
C ALA A 230 -0.63 24.90 -9.02
N LYS A 231 -0.20 24.73 -7.76
CA LYS A 231 1.22 24.77 -7.38
C LYS A 231 2.01 23.62 -8.03
N ILE A 232 1.46 22.42 -8.06
CA ILE A 232 2.09 21.25 -8.69
C ILE A 232 2.19 21.46 -10.21
N ALA A 233 1.16 21.98 -10.85
CA ALA A 233 1.15 22.31 -12.27
C ALA A 233 2.24 23.32 -12.64
N LEU A 234 2.48 24.31 -11.78
CA LEU A 234 3.59 25.24 -11.96
C LEU A 234 4.96 24.57 -11.86
N LEU A 235 5.13 23.63 -10.92
CA LEU A 235 6.38 22.88 -10.77
C LEU A 235 6.63 21.94 -11.96
N SER A 236 5.58 21.30 -12.47
CA SER A 236 5.67 20.37 -13.59
C SER A 236 5.74 21.05 -14.96
N GLY A 237 5.38 22.33 -15.04
CA GLY A 237 5.22 23.04 -16.30
C GLY A 237 4.06 22.53 -17.16
N LYS A 238 3.14 21.74 -16.61
CA LYS A 238 1.99 21.17 -17.31
C LYS A 238 0.72 21.99 -17.07
N THR A 239 -0.13 22.05 -18.08
CA THR A 239 -1.48 22.59 -17.91
C THR A 239 -2.38 21.47 -17.38
N THR A 240 -3.06 21.73 -16.27
CA THR A 240 -4.01 20.80 -15.67
C THR A 240 -5.42 21.32 -15.92
N THR A 241 -6.15 20.71 -16.85
CA THR A 241 -7.57 20.99 -17.11
C THR A 241 -8.46 19.96 -16.45
N ASP A 242 -9.76 20.26 -16.33
CA ASP A 242 -10.73 19.33 -15.78
C ASP A 242 -10.77 18.01 -16.57
N GLU A 243 -10.61 18.05 -17.88
CA GLU A 243 -10.56 16.85 -18.75
C GLU A 243 -9.36 15.96 -18.39
N VAL A 244 -8.19 16.54 -18.17
CA VAL A 244 -6.98 15.79 -17.79
C VAL A 244 -7.16 15.12 -16.42
N ILE A 245 -7.80 15.82 -15.48
CA ILE A 245 -8.11 15.24 -14.16
C ILE A 245 -9.14 14.11 -14.30
N PHE A 246 -10.19 14.30 -15.11
CA PHE A 246 -11.19 13.24 -15.33
C PHE A 246 -10.62 12.01 -16.04
N ASP A 247 -9.69 12.18 -16.97
CA ASP A 247 -9.05 11.04 -17.60
C ASP A 247 -8.22 10.21 -16.61
N GLU A 248 -7.53 10.86 -15.67
CA GLU A 248 -6.85 10.16 -14.59
C GLU A 248 -7.84 9.52 -13.60
N ILE A 249 -8.91 10.22 -13.21
CA ILE A 249 -9.98 9.68 -12.36
C ILE A 249 -10.58 8.40 -12.98
N LYS A 250 -10.88 8.42 -14.28
CA LYS A 250 -11.42 7.23 -14.99
C LYS A 250 -10.43 6.07 -14.97
N LEU A 251 -9.15 6.35 -15.21
CA LEU A 251 -8.09 5.34 -15.18
C LEU A 251 -7.97 4.71 -13.78
N GLU A 252 -7.86 5.53 -12.75
CA GLU A 252 -7.72 5.06 -11.38
C GLU A 252 -8.99 4.39 -10.83
N ASN A 253 -10.19 4.89 -11.18
CA ASN A 253 -11.45 4.22 -10.86
C ASN A 253 -11.53 2.84 -11.50
N ARG A 254 -11.03 2.68 -12.75
CA ARG A 254 -10.91 1.38 -13.38
C ARG A 254 -10.03 0.45 -12.57
N GLY A 255 -8.87 0.92 -12.11
CA GLY A 255 -7.99 0.18 -11.21
C GLY A 255 -8.67 -0.21 -9.90
N ARG A 256 -9.38 0.72 -9.25
CA ARG A 256 -10.13 0.46 -8.02
C ARG A 256 -11.21 -0.61 -8.23
N ARG A 257 -12.00 -0.52 -9.31
CA ARG A 257 -13.02 -1.55 -9.65
C ARG A 257 -12.39 -2.92 -9.83
N ILE A 258 -11.28 -3.02 -10.56
CA ILE A 258 -10.59 -4.30 -10.79
C ILE A 258 -10.06 -4.87 -9.48
N ALA A 259 -9.45 -4.06 -8.62
CA ALA A 259 -8.96 -4.50 -7.32
C ALA A 259 -10.08 -5.00 -6.40
N LEU A 260 -11.25 -4.32 -6.39
CA LEU A 260 -12.44 -4.77 -5.66
C LEU A 260 -12.95 -6.12 -6.20
N GLU A 261 -13.05 -6.26 -7.52
CA GLU A 261 -13.45 -7.52 -8.16
C GLU A 261 -12.49 -8.67 -7.83
N ILE A 262 -11.18 -8.40 -7.75
CA ILE A 262 -10.18 -9.38 -7.32
C ILE A 262 -10.51 -9.88 -5.90
N PHE A 263 -10.77 -8.97 -4.96
CA PHE A 263 -11.14 -9.37 -3.59
C PHE A 263 -12.42 -10.19 -3.56
N GLU A 264 -13.48 -9.74 -4.25
CA GLU A 264 -14.77 -10.44 -4.25
C GLU A 264 -14.66 -11.85 -4.85
N GLN A 265 -13.98 -12.00 -5.98
CA GLN A 265 -13.78 -13.30 -6.62
C GLN A 265 -12.89 -14.21 -5.77
N TRP A 266 -11.85 -13.66 -5.15
CA TRP A 266 -10.96 -14.41 -4.27
C TRP A 266 -11.73 -14.87 -3.00
N TRP A 267 -12.57 -14.03 -2.42
CA TRP A 267 -13.39 -14.39 -1.25
C TRP A 267 -14.43 -15.45 -1.58
N ALA A 268 -15.02 -15.40 -2.76
CA ALA A 268 -16.01 -16.35 -3.22
C ALA A 268 -15.41 -17.73 -3.55
N ALA A 269 -14.12 -17.80 -3.87
CA ALA A 269 -13.46 -19.03 -4.24
C ALA A 269 -13.38 -20.04 -3.06
N ASP A 270 -13.70 -21.31 -3.31
CA ASP A 270 -13.59 -22.37 -2.31
C ASP A 270 -12.11 -22.73 -2.04
N ILE A 271 -11.28 -22.62 -3.06
CA ILE A 271 -9.82 -22.81 -2.98
C ILE A 271 -9.18 -21.44 -3.23
N PRO A 272 -8.46 -20.86 -2.25
CA PRO A 272 -7.78 -19.58 -2.45
C PRO A 272 -6.78 -19.67 -3.62
N PRO A 273 -6.97 -18.88 -4.70
CA PRO A 273 -6.17 -19.01 -5.92
C PRO A 273 -4.75 -18.46 -5.77
N THR A 274 -4.51 -17.62 -4.77
CA THR A 274 -3.21 -17.07 -4.38
C THR A 274 -3.09 -17.06 -2.87
N ASN A 275 -1.90 -16.89 -2.34
CA ASN A 275 -1.71 -16.59 -0.93
C ASN A 275 -2.05 -15.13 -0.60
N SER A 276 -1.98 -14.76 0.69
CA SER A 276 -2.32 -13.42 1.17
C SER A 276 -1.39 -12.34 0.63
N THR A 277 -0.10 -12.63 0.47
CA THR A 277 0.90 -11.67 -0.01
C THR A 277 0.61 -11.25 -1.44
N ASP A 278 0.30 -12.22 -2.30
CA ASP A 278 -0.01 -11.95 -3.70
C ASP A 278 -1.37 -11.26 -3.87
N LEU A 279 -2.39 -11.66 -3.09
CA LEU A 279 -3.68 -10.98 -3.07
C LEU A 279 -3.51 -9.50 -2.75
N PHE A 280 -2.85 -9.20 -1.62
CA PHE A 280 -2.65 -7.81 -1.21
C PHE A 280 -1.70 -7.06 -2.14
N GLY A 281 -0.66 -7.71 -2.63
CA GLY A 281 0.31 -7.12 -3.55
C GLY A 281 -0.33 -6.66 -4.85
N ILE A 282 -1.18 -7.47 -5.46
CA ILE A 282 -1.90 -7.12 -6.68
C ILE A 282 -2.99 -6.08 -6.40
N ALA A 283 -3.85 -6.30 -5.41
CA ALA A 283 -4.94 -5.37 -5.11
C ALA A 283 -4.45 -3.99 -4.67
N HIS A 284 -3.28 -3.91 -4.03
CA HIS A 284 -2.66 -2.64 -3.62
C HIS A 284 -2.30 -1.74 -4.80
N LEU A 285 -2.14 -2.27 -6.01
CA LEU A 285 -1.93 -1.47 -7.22
C LEU A 285 -3.11 -0.54 -7.55
N GLY A 286 -4.32 -0.81 -7.04
CA GLY A 286 -5.47 0.10 -7.15
C GLY A 286 -5.49 1.21 -6.09
N GLN A 287 -4.57 1.17 -5.13
CA GLN A 287 -4.44 2.15 -4.05
C GLN A 287 -3.15 2.97 -4.13
N ASP A 288 -2.04 2.29 -4.47
CA ASP A 288 -0.71 2.89 -4.61
C ASP A 288 -0.14 2.44 -5.95
N PHE A 289 -0.14 3.35 -6.89
CA PHE A 289 0.22 3.08 -8.29
C PHE A 289 1.73 2.96 -8.53
N VAL A 290 2.53 2.84 -7.50
CA VAL A 290 3.99 2.61 -7.55
C VAL A 290 4.71 3.58 -8.50
N GLY A 291 4.25 4.84 -8.50
CA GLY A 291 4.77 5.91 -9.34
C GLY A 291 4.30 5.89 -10.80
N ASP A 292 3.42 4.95 -11.19
CA ASP A 292 2.88 4.88 -12.55
C ASP A 292 1.47 4.28 -12.56
N SER A 293 0.46 5.13 -12.77
CA SER A 293 -0.95 4.71 -12.76
C SER A 293 -1.30 3.79 -13.94
N VAL A 294 -0.71 4.00 -15.11
CA VAL A 294 -0.97 3.19 -16.30
C VAL A 294 -0.43 1.78 -16.13
N ALA A 295 0.83 1.63 -15.72
CA ALA A 295 1.45 0.33 -15.52
C ALA A 295 0.76 -0.45 -14.40
N SER A 296 0.30 0.23 -13.34
CA SER A 296 -0.43 -0.39 -12.24
C SER A 296 -1.79 -0.92 -12.65
N VAL A 297 -2.57 -0.15 -13.41
CA VAL A 297 -3.88 -0.58 -13.91
C VAL A 297 -3.75 -1.70 -14.95
N ASP A 298 -2.77 -1.61 -15.85
CA ASP A 298 -2.48 -2.68 -16.81
C ASP A 298 -2.14 -4.01 -16.10
N LEU A 299 -1.31 -3.94 -15.06
CA LEU A 299 -0.96 -5.13 -14.28
C LEU A 299 -2.13 -5.66 -13.43
N LEU A 300 -2.97 -4.79 -12.89
CA LEU A 300 -4.23 -5.21 -12.23
C LEU A 300 -5.12 -6.04 -13.15
N GLU A 301 -5.24 -5.65 -14.41
CA GLU A 301 -6.02 -6.42 -15.40
C GLU A 301 -5.40 -7.78 -15.71
N GLN A 302 -4.07 -7.84 -15.81
CA GLN A 302 -3.36 -9.10 -15.99
C GLN A 302 -3.57 -10.00 -14.77
N GLY A 303 -3.41 -9.47 -13.55
CA GLY A 303 -3.61 -10.19 -12.30
C GLY A 303 -5.04 -10.71 -12.12
N LYS A 304 -6.04 -9.90 -12.45
CA LYS A 304 -7.45 -10.33 -12.42
C LYS A 304 -7.68 -11.51 -13.37
N ARG A 305 -7.20 -11.43 -14.62
CA ARG A 305 -7.36 -12.55 -15.58
C ARG A 305 -6.71 -13.83 -15.06
N GLU A 306 -5.49 -13.73 -14.53
CA GLU A 306 -4.77 -14.87 -13.98
C GLU A 306 -5.49 -15.47 -12.75
N ILE A 307 -5.98 -14.63 -11.83
CA ILE A 307 -6.75 -15.09 -10.66
C ILE A 307 -8.02 -15.81 -11.08
N LEU A 308 -8.78 -15.28 -12.05
CA LEU A 308 -10.00 -15.92 -12.55
C LEU A 308 -9.71 -17.27 -13.24
N GLU A 309 -8.61 -17.36 -14.00
CA GLU A 309 -8.15 -18.62 -14.59
C GLU A 309 -7.78 -19.64 -13.51
N ARG A 310 -7.06 -19.21 -12.48
CA ARG A 310 -6.69 -20.06 -11.34
C ARG A 310 -7.92 -20.56 -10.57
N ILE A 311 -8.93 -19.71 -10.35
CA ILE A 311 -10.20 -20.11 -9.75
C ILE A 311 -10.90 -21.17 -10.61
N LYS A 312 -11.03 -20.92 -11.91
CA LYS A 312 -11.66 -21.86 -12.87
C LYS A 312 -10.96 -23.22 -12.87
N ASN A 313 -9.65 -23.24 -12.79
CA ASN A 313 -8.83 -24.45 -12.83
C ASN A 313 -8.58 -25.04 -11.43
N LYS A 314 -9.20 -24.49 -10.38
CA LYS A 314 -9.05 -24.91 -8.97
C LYS A 314 -7.58 -24.96 -8.52
N VAL A 315 -6.78 -24.01 -8.99
CA VAL A 315 -5.37 -23.89 -8.59
C VAL A 315 -5.30 -23.28 -7.20
N LYS A 316 -4.68 -23.99 -6.26
CA LYS A 316 -4.40 -23.49 -4.92
C LYS A 316 -3.13 -22.62 -4.94
N GLY A 317 -3.16 -21.48 -4.29
CA GLY A 317 -2.00 -20.60 -4.12
C GLY A 317 -0.87 -21.31 -3.36
N THR A 318 0.38 -21.04 -3.76
CA THR A 318 1.55 -21.62 -3.09
C THR A 318 1.61 -21.17 -1.63
N GLY A 319 1.85 -22.10 -0.72
CA GLY A 319 1.91 -21.86 0.72
C GLY A 319 0.55 -21.69 1.40
N VAL A 320 -0.58 -21.80 0.68
CA VAL A 320 -1.92 -21.82 1.30
C VAL A 320 -2.14 -23.16 1.98
N PRO A 321 -2.36 -23.20 3.31
CA PRO A 321 -2.62 -24.42 4.05
C PRO A 321 -3.92 -25.10 3.60
N ASP A 322 -4.00 -26.42 3.76
CA ASP A 322 -5.27 -27.12 3.64
C ASP A 322 -6.19 -26.71 4.80
N HIS A 323 -7.46 -26.41 4.50
CA HIS A 323 -8.41 -25.92 5.50
C HIS A 323 -7.94 -24.67 6.27
N ALA A 324 -7.22 -23.77 5.58
CA ALA A 324 -6.67 -22.57 6.19
C ALA A 324 -7.74 -21.74 6.91
N LYS A 325 -7.46 -21.34 8.15
CA LYS A 325 -8.25 -20.35 8.87
C LYS A 325 -8.17 -19.00 8.16
N ARG A 326 -9.29 -18.35 8.02
CA ARG A 326 -9.42 -17.07 7.30
C ARG A 326 -9.41 -15.90 8.29
N LEU A 327 -8.37 -15.11 8.30
CA LEU A 327 -8.21 -14.00 9.24
C LEU A 327 -8.36 -12.66 8.52
N PHE A 328 -9.17 -11.78 9.10
CA PHE A 328 -9.32 -10.39 8.64
C PHE A 328 -8.49 -9.46 9.53
N ILE A 329 -7.81 -8.49 8.92
CA ILE A 329 -6.97 -7.51 9.62
C ILE A 329 -7.69 -6.19 9.72
N CYS A 330 -7.75 -5.60 10.90
CA CYS A 330 -8.26 -4.25 11.14
C CYS A 330 -7.17 -3.36 11.74
N GLY A 331 -7.10 -2.11 11.26
CA GLY A 331 -6.49 -1.00 11.99
C GLY A 331 -5.15 -0.58 11.52
N SER A 332 -4.08 -1.19 11.45
CA SER A 332 -2.75 -0.61 11.24
C SER A 332 -2.28 -0.52 9.79
N CYS A 333 -1.45 0.47 9.50
CA CYS A 333 -0.68 0.55 8.24
C CYS A 333 0.36 -0.58 8.11
N VAL A 334 0.63 -1.32 9.17
CA VAL A 334 1.53 -2.48 9.21
C VAL A 334 0.70 -3.72 9.52
N GLY A 335 0.96 -4.82 8.82
CA GLY A 335 0.30 -6.10 9.07
C GLY A 335 1.21 -7.13 9.74
N PRO A 336 0.65 -8.20 10.30
CA PRO A 336 1.45 -9.33 10.76
C PRO A 336 2.10 -10.01 9.56
N ASN A 337 3.14 -10.77 9.81
CA ASN A 337 3.81 -11.52 8.77
C ASN A 337 2.87 -12.63 8.24
N ALA A 338 2.51 -12.53 6.95
CA ALA A 338 1.63 -13.51 6.31
C ALA A 338 2.22 -14.92 6.28
N TYR A 339 3.54 -15.03 6.20
CA TYR A 339 4.22 -16.31 6.21
C TYR A 339 4.07 -17.05 7.56
N HIS A 340 4.21 -16.34 8.68
CA HIS A 340 3.99 -16.94 10.00
C HIS A 340 2.55 -17.41 10.15
N ALA A 341 1.57 -16.64 9.69
CA ALA A 341 0.18 -17.07 9.71
C ALA A 341 -0.05 -18.32 8.86
N GLN A 342 0.56 -18.39 7.67
CA GLN A 342 0.48 -19.58 6.79
C GLN A 342 1.12 -20.80 7.44
N SER A 343 2.28 -20.65 8.07
CA SER A 343 2.95 -21.72 8.80
C SER A 343 2.12 -22.23 9.99
N ALA A 344 1.31 -21.38 10.59
CA ALA A 344 0.39 -21.70 11.67
C ALA A 344 -1.00 -22.16 11.19
N GLY A 345 -1.21 -22.34 9.88
CA GLY A 345 -2.46 -22.86 9.32
C GLY A 345 -3.52 -21.83 8.98
N ALA A 346 -3.15 -20.53 8.84
CA ALA A 346 -4.08 -19.45 8.50
C ALA A 346 -3.65 -18.64 7.29
N ILE A 347 -4.60 -17.90 6.71
CA ILE A 347 -4.36 -16.91 5.66
C ILE A 347 -5.06 -15.59 6.00
N PHE A 348 -4.48 -14.49 5.59
CA PHE A 348 -5.15 -13.19 5.66
C PHE A 348 -6.01 -12.99 4.42
N VAL A 349 -7.29 -12.68 4.64
CA VAL A 349 -8.28 -12.56 3.58
C VAL A 349 -8.61 -11.12 3.22
N GLY A 350 -8.29 -10.16 4.08
CA GLY A 350 -8.57 -8.75 3.84
C GLY A 350 -8.01 -7.84 4.93
N ARG A 351 -7.95 -6.56 4.60
CA ARG A 351 -7.59 -5.46 5.51
C ARG A 351 -8.56 -4.30 5.31
N ASP A 352 -9.05 -3.74 6.40
CA ASP A 352 -10.03 -2.64 6.34
C ASP A 352 -9.44 -1.36 5.71
N ASP A 353 -8.19 -1.03 5.96
CA ASP A 353 -7.52 0.13 5.38
C ASP A 353 -7.35 0.02 3.85
N ASN A 354 -6.88 -1.13 3.36
CA ASN A 354 -6.70 -1.37 1.93
C ASN A 354 -8.04 -1.35 1.18
N TYR A 355 -9.04 -2.06 1.70
CA TYR A 355 -10.34 -2.13 1.06
C TYR A 355 -11.06 -0.77 1.09
N SER A 356 -10.84 0.02 2.13
CA SER A 356 -11.40 1.35 2.27
C SER A 356 -11.01 2.27 1.13
N SER A 357 -9.72 2.31 0.77
CA SER A 357 -9.22 3.17 -0.31
C SER A 357 -9.71 2.77 -1.70
N LEU A 358 -10.09 1.51 -1.88
CA LEU A 358 -10.64 1.00 -3.12
C LEU A 358 -12.15 1.21 -3.24
N SER A 359 -12.87 1.23 -2.09
CA SER A 359 -14.33 1.12 -2.05
C SER A 359 -15.08 2.40 -2.45
N VAL A 360 -14.39 3.54 -2.54
CA VAL A 360 -14.99 4.81 -2.92
C VAL A 360 -14.52 5.22 -4.30
N LEU A 361 -15.41 5.13 -5.28
CA LEU A 361 -15.16 5.63 -6.62
C LEU A 361 -15.43 7.14 -6.68
N ILE A 362 -14.64 7.86 -7.47
CA ILE A 362 -14.81 9.29 -7.70
C ILE A 362 -15.77 9.47 -8.86
N GLU A 363 -16.72 10.42 -8.75
CA GLU A 363 -17.65 10.76 -9.82
C GLU A 363 -16.87 11.30 -11.03
N GLU A 364 -17.22 10.79 -12.25
CA GLU A 364 -16.46 11.01 -13.48
C GLU A 364 -17.00 12.19 -14.32
N THR A 365 -17.91 13.00 -13.73
CA THR A 365 -18.53 14.19 -14.37
C THR A 365 -18.73 15.33 -13.38
N GLY A 366 -18.90 16.55 -13.88
CA GLY A 366 -19.11 17.73 -13.05
C GLY A 366 -17.80 18.45 -12.68
N ASP A 367 -17.61 18.77 -11.40
CA ASP A 367 -16.40 19.41 -10.88
C ASP A 367 -15.45 18.35 -10.32
N PRO A 368 -14.26 18.11 -10.93
CA PRO A 368 -13.38 17.04 -10.51
C PRO A 368 -12.84 17.23 -9.09
N TYR A 369 -12.54 18.44 -8.67
CA TYR A 369 -12.04 18.72 -7.33
C TYR A 369 -13.09 18.47 -6.26
N LEU A 370 -14.32 18.89 -6.52
CA LEU A 370 -15.45 18.63 -5.63
C LEU A 370 -15.74 17.13 -5.52
N ASN A 371 -15.61 16.40 -6.63
CA ASN A 371 -15.82 14.95 -6.65
C ASN A 371 -14.72 14.21 -5.87
N ILE A 372 -13.46 14.61 -6.02
CA ILE A 372 -12.34 14.09 -5.21
C ILE A 372 -12.60 14.40 -3.73
N ALA A 373 -12.96 15.65 -3.39
CA ALA A 373 -13.26 16.05 -2.02
C ALA A 373 -14.40 15.21 -1.39
N LYS A 374 -15.47 14.97 -2.13
CA LYS A 374 -16.58 14.10 -1.70
C LYS A 374 -16.11 12.66 -1.46
N SER A 375 -15.23 12.13 -2.33
CA SER A 375 -14.70 10.77 -2.17
C SER A 375 -13.84 10.66 -0.90
N ILE A 376 -13.03 11.68 -0.62
CA ILE A 376 -12.24 11.79 0.61
C ILE A 376 -13.15 11.74 1.84
N LEU A 377 -14.21 12.54 1.86
CA LEU A 377 -15.17 12.58 2.96
C LEU A 377 -16.01 11.30 3.10
N ALA A 378 -16.15 10.53 2.02
CA ALA A 378 -16.88 9.27 2.02
C ALA A 378 -16.01 8.07 2.46
N TYR A 379 -14.72 8.26 2.64
CA TYR A 379 -13.75 7.21 2.93
C TYR A 379 -14.11 6.42 4.20
N PRO A 380 -14.44 5.12 4.12
CA PRO A 380 -15.01 4.39 5.24
C PRO A 380 -14.10 4.33 6.47
N TYR A 381 -12.79 4.25 6.26
CA TYR A 381 -11.81 4.18 7.33
C TYR A 381 -11.78 5.45 8.20
N GLU A 382 -12.15 6.59 7.64
CA GLU A 382 -12.17 7.91 8.30
C GLU A 382 -13.55 8.31 8.83
N GLN A 383 -14.55 7.43 8.68
CA GLN A 383 -15.88 7.68 9.21
C GLN A 383 -15.92 7.58 10.75
N ARG A 384 -17.02 8.08 11.35
CA ARG A 384 -17.28 7.89 12.79
C ARG A 384 -17.16 6.41 13.16
N THR A 385 -16.69 6.14 14.35
CA THR A 385 -16.36 4.78 14.84
C THR A 385 -17.48 3.77 14.63
N GLU A 386 -18.74 4.17 14.91
CA GLU A 386 -19.88 3.29 14.71
C GLU A 386 -20.10 2.91 13.24
N LYS A 387 -20.02 3.89 12.34
CA LYS A 387 -20.21 3.70 10.91
C LYS A 387 -19.07 2.83 10.34
N ARG A 388 -17.83 3.12 10.71
CA ARG A 388 -16.68 2.30 10.38
C ARG A 388 -16.81 0.88 10.91
N GLY A 389 -17.22 0.70 12.19
CA GLY A 389 -17.40 -0.62 12.78
C GLY A 389 -18.45 -1.47 12.06
N LYS A 390 -19.57 -0.88 11.64
CA LYS A 390 -20.61 -1.56 10.84
C LYS A 390 -20.07 -1.97 9.48
N TRP A 391 -19.35 -1.09 8.80
CA TRP A 391 -18.73 -1.36 7.52
C TRP A 391 -17.65 -2.47 7.63
N THR A 392 -16.80 -2.42 8.64
CA THR A 392 -15.81 -3.48 8.91
C THR A 392 -16.51 -4.82 9.17
N ALA A 393 -17.60 -4.84 9.93
CA ALA A 393 -18.36 -6.06 10.18
C ALA A 393 -18.96 -6.66 8.89
N ASP A 394 -19.38 -5.83 7.93
CA ASP A 394 -19.80 -6.30 6.62
C ASP A 394 -18.66 -6.96 5.85
N LEU A 395 -17.49 -6.35 5.83
CA LEU A 395 -16.29 -6.93 5.18
C LEU A 395 -15.89 -8.27 5.81
N VAL A 396 -15.92 -8.38 7.13
CA VAL A 396 -15.64 -9.63 7.86
C VAL A 396 -16.58 -10.75 7.40
N LYS A 397 -17.88 -10.46 7.25
CA LYS A 397 -18.85 -11.43 6.73
C LYS A 397 -18.57 -11.81 5.27
N ARG A 398 -18.39 -10.82 4.39
CA ARG A 398 -18.17 -11.02 2.96
C ARG A 398 -16.89 -11.80 2.69
N SER A 399 -15.83 -11.53 3.45
CA SER A 399 -14.57 -12.25 3.36
C SER A 399 -14.60 -13.66 3.97
N ARG A 400 -15.73 -14.06 4.58
CA ARG A 400 -15.87 -15.35 5.28
C ARG A 400 -14.75 -15.57 6.30
N ALA A 401 -14.44 -14.53 7.08
CA ALA A 401 -13.38 -14.61 8.07
C ALA A 401 -13.80 -15.42 9.30
N ASP A 402 -12.91 -16.30 9.76
CA ASP A 402 -13.07 -17.08 10.99
C ASP A 402 -12.64 -16.28 12.23
N GLY A 403 -11.74 -15.32 12.05
CA GLY A 403 -11.23 -14.46 13.12
C GLY A 403 -10.81 -13.08 12.63
N VAL A 404 -10.77 -12.10 13.55
CA VAL A 404 -10.35 -10.73 13.25
C VAL A 404 -9.20 -10.32 14.16
N ILE A 405 -8.10 -9.85 13.56
CA ILE A 405 -6.96 -9.30 14.27
C ILE A 405 -7.01 -7.78 14.17
N PHE A 406 -7.17 -7.13 15.31
CA PHE A 406 -7.00 -5.69 15.45
C PHE A 406 -5.54 -5.39 15.71
N MET A 407 -4.92 -4.74 14.73
CA MET A 407 -3.53 -4.34 14.84
C MET A 407 -3.44 -2.89 15.28
N TYR A 408 -2.61 -2.62 16.25
CA TYR A 408 -2.31 -1.26 16.64
C TYR A 408 -0.80 -1.04 16.65
N GLN A 409 -0.44 0.17 16.31
CA GLN A 409 0.95 0.59 16.23
C GLN A 409 1.22 1.61 17.32
N TRP A 410 2.33 1.44 18.02
CA TRP A 410 2.81 2.42 18.97
C TRP A 410 2.83 3.84 18.34
N GLY A 411 2.36 4.82 19.07
CA GLY A 411 2.27 6.21 18.61
C GLY A 411 1.10 6.51 17.65
N CYS A 412 0.29 5.52 17.28
CA CYS A 412 -0.89 5.76 16.45
C CYS A 412 -2.13 6.00 17.31
N ASN A 413 -2.32 7.22 17.78
CA ASN A 413 -3.44 7.59 18.68
C ASN A 413 -4.81 7.34 18.04
N TYR A 414 -4.94 7.59 16.74
CA TYR A 414 -6.20 7.39 16.03
C TYR A 414 -6.66 5.93 16.04
N GLN A 415 -5.78 4.99 15.69
CA GLN A 415 -6.13 3.56 15.63
C GLN A 415 -6.33 2.95 17.01
N SER A 416 -5.42 3.24 17.92
CA SER A 416 -5.49 2.71 19.28
C SER A 416 -6.73 3.19 20.01
N GLY A 417 -7.13 4.45 19.84
CA GLY A 417 -8.30 5.04 20.51
C GLY A 417 -9.63 4.43 20.10
N VAL A 418 -9.77 3.93 18.87
CA VAL A 418 -11.06 3.42 18.35
C VAL A 418 -11.10 1.89 18.22
N ALA A 419 -9.97 1.21 18.27
CA ALA A 419 -9.86 -0.22 17.99
C ALA A 419 -10.81 -1.07 18.85
N ARG A 420 -10.91 -0.79 20.16
CA ARG A 420 -11.80 -1.52 21.06
C ARG A 420 -13.28 -1.38 20.67
N MET A 421 -13.71 -0.15 20.41
CA MET A 421 -15.10 0.11 20.03
C MET A 421 -15.48 -0.58 18.71
N ILE A 422 -14.59 -0.54 17.72
CA ILE A 422 -14.80 -1.23 16.44
C ILE A 422 -14.85 -2.75 16.65
N SER A 423 -13.95 -3.31 17.46
CA SER A 423 -13.94 -4.74 17.82
C SER A 423 -15.26 -5.19 18.45
N ASP A 424 -15.78 -4.42 19.40
CA ASP A 424 -17.05 -4.75 20.06
C ASP A 424 -18.21 -4.73 19.08
N ILE A 425 -18.25 -3.76 18.14
CA ILE A 425 -19.26 -3.70 17.06
C ILE A 425 -19.13 -4.92 16.14
N VAL A 426 -17.90 -5.26 15.72
CA VAL A 426 -17.65 -6.43 14.87
C VAL A 426 -18.13 -7.70 15.55
N LYS A 427 -17.72 -7.95 16.79
CA LYS A 427 -18.20 -9.12 17.58
C LYS A 427 -19.72 -9.18 17.66
N GLN A 428 -20.35 -8.06 18.01
CA GLN A 428 -21.82 -7.99 18.13
C GLN A 428 -22.53 -8.30 16.82
N LYS A 429 -21.99 -7.82 15.69
CA LYS A 429 -22.60 -7.93 14.37
C LYS A 429 -22.34 -9.26 13.66
N THR A 430 -21.23 -9.91 13.96
CA THR A 430 -20.76 -11.08 13.22
C THR A 430 -20.68 -12.36 14.05
N GLY A 431 -20.50 -12.25 15.37
CA GLY A 431 -20.17 -13.37 16.24
C GLY A 431 -18.72 -13.84 16.11
N VAL A 432 -17.95 -13.28 15.16
CA VAL A 432 -16.56 -13.70 14.88
C VAL A 432 -15.64 -13.25 16.03
N PRO A 433 -14.77 -14.15 16.55
CA PRO A 433 -13.83 -13.79 17.60
C PRO A 433 -12.80 -12.76 17.12
N THR A 434 -12.35 -11.92 18.06
CA THR A 434 -11.36 -10.88 17.76
C THR A 434 -10.21 -10.90 18.75
N THR A 435 -9.01 -10.55 18.32
CA THR A 435 -7.84 -10.34 19.17
C THR A 435 -7.16 -9.00 18.84
N PHE A 436 -6.28 -8.55 19.75
CA PHE A 436 -5.49 -7.34 19.58
C PHE A 436 -4.00 -7.70 19.55
N VAL A 437 -3.32 -7.19 18.56
CA VAL A 437 -1.88 -7.43 18.38
C VAL A 437 -1.18 -6.09 18.16
N GLU A 438 -0.17 -5.81 18.98
CA GLU A 438 0.74 -4.71 18.72
C GLU A 438 1.69 -5.09 17.60
N VAL A 439 1.83 -4.22 16.61
CA VAL A 439 2.68 -4.47 15.46
C VAL A 439 4.00 -3.73 15.55
N GLY A 440 5.03 -4.38 15.04
CA GLY A 440 6.36 -3.85 14.98
C GLY A 440 6.51 -2.65 14.05
N GLU A 441 7.74 -2.23 13.88
CA GLU A 441 8.08 -1.05 13.09
C GLU A 441 7.97 -1.28 11.59
N LEU A 442 7.64 -0.24 10.84
CA LEU A 442 7.71 -0.24 9.38
C LEU A 442 9.12 -0.64 8.92
N GLY A 443 9.18 -1.52 7.93
CA GLY A 443 10.44 -2.01 7.41
C GLY A 443 11.00 -3.25 8.11
N ARG A 444 10.49 -3.62 9.29
CA ARG A 444 10.79 -4.92 9.89
C ARG A 444 9.91 -6.00 9.31
N SER A 445 10.51 -7.08 8.88
CA SER A 445 9.83 -8.32 8.46
C SER A 445 9.42 -9.18 9.64
N GLU A 446 10.06 -8.98 10.78
CA GLU A 446 9.87 -9.78 11.97
C GLU A 446 8.86 -9.13 12.91
N ALA A 447 7.76 -9.82 13.14
CA ALA A 447 6.94 -9.55 14.31
C ALA A 447 7.79 -9.81 15.56
N THR A 448 7.57 -9.05 16.62
CA THR A 448 8.16 -9.43 17.91
C THR A 448 7.67 -10.84 18.26
N GLU A 449 8.48 -11.64 18.94
CA GLU A 449 8.11 -12.98 19.38
C GLU A 449 6.74 -12.99 20.10
N GLN A 450 6.48 -11.99 20.92
CA GLN A 450 5.19 -11.83 21.59
C GLN A 450 4.02 -11.64 20.63
N SER A 451 4.19 -10.87 19.56
CA SER A 451 3.14 -10.64 18.55
C SER A 451 2.89 -11.91 17.74
N THR A 452 3.95 -12.65 17.40
CA THR A 452 3.86 -13.93 16.70
C THR A 452 3.10 -14.95 17.54
N ASN A 453 3.48 -15.16 18.81
CA ASN A 453 2.84 -16.09 19.71
C ASN A 453 1.34 -15.76 19.92
N ARG A 454 0.97 -14.48 19.99
CA ARG A 454 -0.45 -14.07 20.06
C ARG A 454 -1.23 -14.43 18.79
N VAL A 455 -0.65 -14.25 17.62
CA VAL A 455 -1.29 -14.61 16.36
C VAL A 455 -1.47 -16.12 16.28
N GLU A 456 -0.45 -16.90 16.62
CA GLU A 456 -0.51 -18.37 16.63
C GLU A 456 -1.58 -18.89 17.61
N ALA A 457 -1.57 -18.43 18.87
CA ALA A 457 -2.58 -18.79 19.84
C ALA A 457 -4.00 -18.41 19.40
N PHE A 458 -4.17 -17.30 18.69
CA PHE A 458 -5.45 -16.91 18.14
C PHE A 458 -5.90 -17.83 17.00
N ILE A 459 -4.98 -18.26 16.13
CA ILE A 459 -5.24 -19.21 15.06
C ILE A 459 -5.73 -20.55 15.61
N GLU A 460 -5.12 -21.03 16.71
CA GLU A 460 -5.55 -22.27 17.38
C GLU A 460 -6.96 -22.17 17.98
N MET A 461 -7.37 -20.96 18.37
CA MET A 461 -8.66 -20.73 19.03
C MET A 461 -9.84 -20.65 18.03
N VAL A 462 -9.60 -20.25 16.77
CA VAL A 462 -10.66 -19.99 15.75
C VAL A 462 -10.91 -21.18 14.78
#